data_196843541595a3e7eb56a04fbf6fd76c
#
_entry.id   196843541595a3e7eb56a04fbf6fd76c
#
_cell.length_a   1.000
_cell.length_b   1.000
_cell.length_c   1.000
_cell.angle_alpha   90.00
_cell.angle_beta   90.00
_cell.angle_gamma   90.00
#
_symmetry.space_group_name_H-M   'P 1'
#
loop_
_entity.id
_entity.type
_entity.pdbx_description
1 polymer ?
#
loop_
_entity_poly.entity_id
_entity_poly.type
_entity_poly.pdbx_seq_one_letter_code
_entity_poly.pdbx_strand_id
1 'polypeptide(L)'
;MAVPVRHLVAVTACVSGVAHTYMAAERLEKLCQQEKWSIKIETQGALGTENRLTEEDIRRADVVLLITDIELAGVERFTRSRYVQSGISAFLREPQRVMSAVR
;
A
#
# COMPACT_ATOMS: atom_id res chain seq x y z
N MET A 1 1.81 -4.67 -27.58
CA MET A 1 2.88 -4.11 -26.74
C MET A 1 2.69 -4.55 -25.30
N ALA A 2 3.69 -5.17 -24.74
CA ALA A 2 3.57 -5.63 -23.37
C ALA A 2 3.65 -4.44 -22.40
N VAL A 3 2.70 -4.36 -21.48
CA VAL A 3 2.75 -3.38 -20.41
C VAL A 3 3.75 -3.89 -19.37
N PRO A 4 4.76 -3.09 -18.99
CA PRO A 4 5.70 -3.57 -17.98
C PRO A 4 4.99 -3.89 -16.68
N VAL A 5 5.38 -4.99 -16.07
CA VAL A 5 4.86 -5.38 -14.76
C VAL A 5 5.38 -4.36 -13.74
N ARG A 6 4.47 -3.72 -13.04
CA ARG A 6 4.83 -2.80 -11.99
C ARG A 6 5.07 -3.54 -10.69
N HIS A 7 6.06 -3.09 -9.97
CA HIS A 7 6.34 -3.57 -8.62
C HIS A 7 5.88 -2.51 -7.64
N LEU A 8 4.94 -2.86 -6.78
CA LEU A 8 4.38 -1.95 -5.81
C LEU A 8 4.64 -2.45 -4.41
N VAL A 9 4.84 -1.53 -3.49
CA VAL A 9 4.79 -1.83 -2.06
C VAL A 9 3.77 -0.92 -1.43
N ALA A 10 3.15 -1.38 -0.37
CA ALA A 10 2.11 -0.61 0.31
C ALA A 10 2.21 -0.80 1.81
N VAL A 11 1.78 0.22 2.54
CA VAL A 11 1.61 0.13 3.99
C VAL A 11 0.18 0.52 4.30
N THR A 12 -0.51 -0.32 5.07
CA THR A 12 -1.85 0.01 5.58
C THR A 12 -1.80 0.10 7.08
N ALA A 13 -2.46 1.10 7.64
CA ALA A 13 -2.48 1.31 9.08
C ALA A 13 -3.77 1.99 9.51
N CYS A 14 -4.30 1.58 10.66
CA CYS A 14 -5.54 2.13 11.20
C CYS A 14 -5.50 2.18 12.73
N VAL A 15 -6.05 3.25 13.29
CA VAL A 15 -6.11 3.44 14.75
C VAL A 15 -7.14 2.51 15.39
N SER A 16 -8.30 2.38 14.77
CA SER A 16 -9.49 1.88 15.44
C SER A 16 -9.78 0.40 15.23
N GLY A 17 -8.84 -0.32 14.68
CA GLY A 17 -9.07 -1.74 14.58
C GLY A 17 -8.32 -2.43 13.47
N VAL A 18 -8.15 -3.70 13.69
CA VAL A 18 -7.41 -4.58 12.80
C VAL A 18 -8.15 -4.78 11.48
N ALA A 19 -9.48 -4.77 11.53
CA ALA A 19 -10.31 -5.12 10.38
C ALA A 19 -10.12 -4.22 9.17
N HIS A 20 -10.11 -2.90 9.37
CA HIS A 20 -10.00 -1.96 8.25
C HIS A 20 -8.65 -2.05 7.55
N THR A 21 -7.58 -2.25 8.31
CA THR A 21 -6.25 -2.43 7.76
C THR A 21 -6.19 -3.65 6.85
N TYR A 22 -6.75 -4.76 7.31
CA TYR A 22 -6.75 -5.99 6.52
C TYR A 22 -7.71 -5.92 5.34
N MET A 23 -8.84 -5.25 5.49
CA MET A 23 -9.77 -5.04 4.38
C MET A 23 -9.11 -4.23 3.26
N ALA A 24 -8.39 -3.18 3.62
CA ALA A 24 -7.68 -2.37 2.64
C ALA A 24 -6.59 -3.18 1.95
N ALA A 25 -5.83 -3.97 2.71
CA ALA A 25 -4.77 -4.81 2.15
C ALA A 25 -5.34 -5.83 1.18
N GLU A 26 -6.43 -6.50 1.54
CA GLU A 26 -7.07 -7.48 0.67
C GLU A 26 -7.60 -6.85 -0.60
N ARG A 27 -8.24 -5.70 -0.50
CA ARG A 27 -8.78 -4.99 -1.65
C ARG A 27 -7.65 -4.57 -2.60
N LEU A 28 -6.59 -4.04 -2.05
CA LEU A 28 -5.46 -3.61 -2.84
C LEU A 28 -4.79 -4.79 -3.56
N GLU A 29 -4.65 -5.91 -2.87
CA GLU A 29 -4.09 -7.10 -3.46
C GLU A 29 -4.89 -7.58 -4.67
N LYS A 30 -6.23 -7.61 -4.53
CA LYS A 30 -7.11 -8.00 -5.63
C LYS A 30 -7.02 -7.06 -6.82
N LEU A 31 -6.97 -5.76 -6.57
CA LEU A 31 -6.86 -4.77 -7.63
C LEU A 31 -5.53 -4.90 -8.39
N CYS A 32 -4.45 -5.14 -7.67
CA CYS A 32 -3.14 -5.34 -8.30
C CYS A 32 -3.10 -6.63 -9.11
N GLN A 33 -3.76 -7.68 -8.65
CA GLN A 33 -3.86 -8.93 -9.42
C GLN A 33 -4.58 -8.69 -10.74
N GLN A 34 -5.63 -7.89 -10.74
CA GLN A 34 -6.36 -7.56 -11.96
C GLN A 34 -5.50 -6.80 -12.95
N GLU A 35 -4.62 -5.93 -12.45
CA GLU A 35 -3.71 -5.15 -13.29
C GLU A 35 -2.43 -5.92 -13.62
N LYS A 36 -2.25 -7.11 -13.06
CA LYS A 36 -1.05 -7.92 -13.19
C LYS A 36 0.20 -7.23 -12.62
N TRP A 37 0.00 -6.46 -11.56
CA TRP A 37 1.08 -5.81 -10.83
C TRP A 37 1.50 -6.66 -9.64
N SER A 38 2.81 -6.68 -9.37
CA SER A 38 3.34 -7.31 -8.16
C SER A 38 3.15 -6.36 -6.98
N ILE A 39 2.69 -6.88 -5.85
CA ILE A 39 2.44 -6.05 -4.66
C ILE A 39 2.91 -6.77 -3.40
N LYS A 40 3.55 -6.03 -2.50
CA LYS A 40 3.85 -6.49 -1.16
C LYS A 40 3.29 -5.46 -0.19
N ILE A 41 2.53 -5.91 0.79
CA ILE A 41 1.78 -5.04 1.70
C ILE A 41 2.24 -5.27 3.14
N GLU A 42 2.71 -4.20 3.77
CA GLU A 42 3.00 -4.18 5.21
C GLU A 42 1.76 -3.67 5.92
N THR A 43 1.30 -4.39 6.94
CA THR A 43 0.18 -3.94 7.77
C THR A 43 0.68 -3.50 9.13
N GLN A 44 0.18 -2.36 9.61
CA GLN A 44 0.49 -1.86 10.95
C GLN A 44 -0.85 -1.71 11.69
N GLY A 45 -1.14 -2.62 12.55
CA GLY A 45 -2.40 -2.66 13.27
C GLY A 45 -2.21 -2.97 14.74
N ALA A 46 -3.31 -3.33 15.41
CA ALA A 46 -3.30 -3.65 16.84
C ALA A 46 -2.38 -4.83 17.17
N LEU A 47 -2.14 -5.70 16.20
CA LEU A 47 -1.27 -6.87 16.39
C LEU A 47 0.21 -6.57 16.07
N GLY A 48 0.53 -5.31 15.78
CA GLY A 48 1.88 -4.91 15.42
C GLY A 48 2.09 -4.87 13.93
N THR A 49 3.35 -4.75 13.53
CA THR A 49 3.72 -4.71 12.12
C THR A 49 3.86 -6.12 11.56
N GLU A 50 3.15 -6.39 10.46
CA GLU A 50 3.22 -7.67 9.78
C GLU A 50 3.71 -7.48 8.35
N ASN A 51 4.45 -8.45 7.84
CA ASN A 51 5.01 -8.43 6.48
C ASN A 51 5.82 -7.18 6.20
N ARG A 52 6.69 -6.82 7.14
CA ARG A 52 7.48 -5.59 7.04
C ARG A 52 8.26 -5.51 5.73
N LEU A 53 8.18 -4.36 5.08
CA LEU A 53 8.92 -4.10 3.85
C LEU A 53 10.40 -3.94 4.15
N THR A 54 11.23 -4.61 3.36
CA THR A 54 12.68 -4.51 3.47
C THR A 54 13.16 -3.33 2.62
N GLU A 55 14.41 -2.91 2.83
CA GLU A 55 15.02 -1.89 1.98
C GLU A 55 15.02 -2.29 0.51
N GLU A 56 15.24 -3.57 0.25
CA GLU A 56 15.21 -4.08 -1.12
C GLU A 56 13.83 -3.98 -1.73
N ASP A 57 12.79 -4.32 -0.97
CA ASP A 57 11.40 -4.20 -1.44
C ASP A 57 11.10 -2.78 -1.87
N ILE A 58 11.52 -1.82 -1.06
CA ILE A 58 11.27 -0.39 -1.32
C ILE A 58 12.08 0.07 -2.53
N ARG A 59 13.32 -0.37 -2.63
CA ARG A 59 14.19 0.01 -3.75
C ARG A 59 13.67 -0.50 -5.08
N ARG A 60 13.09 -1.68 -5.09
CA ARG A 60 12.51 -2.29 -6.30
C ARG A 60 11.15 -1.74 -6.68
N ALA A 61 10.50 -1.06 -5.76
CA ALA A 61 9.14 -0.57 -6.00
C ALA A 61 9.15 0.61 -6.97
N ASP A 62 8.23 0.58 -7.91
CA ASP A 62 7.99 1.71 -8.80
C ASP A 62 7.21 2.81 -8.07
N VAL A 63 6.29 2.41 -7.20
CA VAL A 63 5.45 3.33 -6.43
C VAL A 63 5.20 2.72 -5.05
N VAL A 64 5.15 3.56 -4.04
CA VAL A 64 4.78 3.20 -2.67
C VAL A 64 3.37 3.72 -2.40
N LEU A 65 2.51 2.87 -1.86
CA LEU A 65 1.15 3.26 -1.48
C LEU A 65 1.06 3.35 0.03
N LEU A 66 0.74 4.53 0.53
CA LEU A 66 0.56 4.76 1.97
C LEU A 66 -0.93 4.93 2.24
N ILE A 67 -1.58 3.86 2.66
CA ILE A 67 -3.02 3.82 2.89
C ILE A 67 -3.27 3.77 4.39
N THR A 68 -3.45 4.94 4.98
CA THR A 68 -3.46 5.07 6.42
C THR A 68 -4.30 6.25 6.88
N ASP A 69 -4.93 6.08 8.05
CA ASP A 69 -5.62 7.16 8.74
C ASP A 69 -4.77 7.73 9.89
N ILE A 70 -3.57 7.18 10.09
CA ILE A 70 -2.67 7.59 11.17
C ILE A 70 -1.27 7.81 10.64
N GLU A 71 -0.40 8.38 11.48
CA GLU A 71 1.00 8.52 11.17
C GLU A 71 1.67 7.15 11.19
N LEU A 72 2.43 6.85 10.15
CA LEU A 72 3.06 5.55 9.99
C LEU A 72 4.40 5.47 10.71
N ALA A 73 4.67 4.29 11.31
CA ALA A 73 5.99 4.00 11.81
C ALA A 73 6.92 3.74 10.61
N GLY A 74 8.13 4.32 10.68
CA GLY A 74 9.14 4.09 9.66
C GLY A 74 8.88 4.76 8.34
N VAL A 75 8.09 5.84 8.33
CA VAL A 75 7.74 6.57 7.11
C VAL A 75 8.96 7.18 6.42
N GLU A 76 10.00 7.45 7.16
CA GLU A 76 11.26 8.00 6.62
C GLU A 76 11.92 7.07 5.61
N ARG A 77 11.56 5.79 5.58
CA ARG A 77 12.04 4.84 4.58
C ARG A 77 11.64 5.23 3.16
N PHE A 78 10.59 6.03 3.04
CA PHE A 78 9.98 6.36 1.75
C PHE A 78 10.31 7.75 1.24
N THR A 79 11.21 8.47 1.91
CA THR A 79 11.52 9.86 1.55
C THR A 79 12.06 10.02 0.13
N ARG A 80 12.69 8.98 -0.41
CA ARG A 80 13.22 9.00 -1.77
C ARG A 80 12.35 8.28 -2.78
N SER A 81 11.21 7.77 -2.34
CA SER A 81 10.33 6.98 -3.20
C SER A 81 9.19 7.84 -3.72
N ARG A 82 8.73 7.51 -4.91
CA ARG A 82 7.47 8.06 -5.39
C ARG A 82 6.36 7.39 -4.59
N TYR A 83 5.51 8.16 -3.95
CA TYR A 83 4.43 7.58 -3.17
C TYR A 83 3.09 8.24 -3.47
N VAL A 84 2.03 7.46 -3.24
CA VAL A 84 0.64 7.92 -3.28
C VAL A 84 0.07 7.66 -1.90
N GLN A 85 -0.54 8.67 -1.30
CA GLN A 85 -1.10 8.57 0.04
C GLN A 85 -2.61 8.72 0.02
N SER A 86 -3.30 7.91 0.82
CA SER A 86 -4.75 7.96 0.97
C SER A 86 -5.13 7.50 2.36
N GLY A 87 -6.28 7.99 2.87
CA GLY A 87 -6.87 7.41 4.06
C GLY A 87 -7.49 6.05 3.73
N ILE A 88 -7.61 5.20 4.73
CA ILE A 88 -8.20 3.87 4.54
C ILE A 88 -9.65 3.99 4.10
N SER A 89 -10.45 4.83 4.76
CA SER A 89 -11.85 5.02 4.40
C SER A 89 -12.02 5.52 2.98
N ALA A 90 -11.20 6.49 2.58
CA ALA A 90 -11.23 7.02 1.23
C ALA A 90 -10.87 5.96 0.21
N PHE A 91 -9.86 5.15 0.49
CA PHE A 91 -9.45 4.06 -0.40
C PHE A 91 -10.55 3.02 -0.55
N LEU A 92 -11.17 2.60 0.55
CA LEU A 92 -12.22 1.59 0.50
C LEU A 92 -13.47 2.08 -0.24
N ARG A 93 -13.74 3.39 -0.16
CA ARG A 93 -14.89 3.99 -0.83
C ARG A 93 -14.66 4.14 -2.33
N GLU A 94 -13.47 4.59 -2.71
CA GLU A 94 -13.12 4.83 -4.11
C GLU A 94 -11.71 4.31 -4.42
N PRO A 95 -11.51 2.99 -4.46
CA PRO A 95 -10.16 2.46 -4.67
C PRO A 95 -9.55 2.85 -6.02
N GLN A 96 -10.39 3.11 -7.02
CA GLN A 96 -9.90 3.48 -8.34
C GLN A 96 -9.18 4.83 -8.36
N ARG A 97 -9.44 5.71 -7.40
CA ARG A 97 -8.70 6.96 -7.27
C ARG A 97 -7.22 6.72 -7.03
N VAL A 98 -6.94 5.79 -6.11
CA VAL A 98 -5.56 5.43 -5.80
C VAL A 98 -4.92 4.71 -6.98
N MET A 99 -5.65 3.79 -7.59
CA MET A 99 -5.13 3.03 -8.74
C MET A 99 -4.82 3.96 -9.92
N SER A 100 -5.68 4.95 -10.15
CA SER A 100 -5.44 5.93 -11.21
C SER A 100 -4.19 6.77 -10.96
N ALA A 101 -3.93 7.11 -9.71
CA ALA A 101 -2.73 7.87 -9.34
C ALA A 101 -1.44 7.05 -9.55
N VAL A 102 -1.54 5.74 -9.47
CA VAL A 102 -0.41 4.82 -9.70
C VAL A 102 -0.08 4.69 -11.18
N ARG A 103 -1.09 4.66 -12.02
CA ARG A 103 -0.96 4.46 -13.47
C ARG A 103 -0.19 5.56 -14.19
#